data_d43129a491cee770bdaf40999e7c1917
#
_entry.id   d43129a491cee770bdaf40999e7c1917
#
_cell.length_a   1.000
_cell.length_b   1.000
_cell.length_c   1.000
_cell.angle_alpha   90.00
_cell.angle_beta   90.00
_cell.angle_gamma   90.00
#
_symmetry.space_group_name_H-M   'P 1'
#
loop_
_entity.id
_entity.type
_entity.pdbx_description
1 polymer ?
#
loop_
_entity_poly.entity_id
_entity_poly.type
_entity_poly.pdbx_seq_one_letter_code
_entity_poly.pdbx_strand_id
1 'polypeptide(L)'
;MTHKNINATNPSGETNNQLSLLEAKELTRRFGGLIAVNQVSFTVKKHEIFGLIGPNGAGKTTLFNLMTGLLQPSSGETLYEGENISQLRPHEIAAKGIARTFQNIRLFGELSALENIVIARHIHIKNNIFNGVLALPKANIEEKNNRQKALELLQLVGLSDRAQEKAKNFPYGDQRRLEIARALALEPQILLLDEPAAGMNPSEKHLLSDFIKQVRDTFNLTIIIIEHHVPLVMGLCDRIAVLDFGQLIALGKPAIVRNDPAVIEAYLGDE
;
A
#
# COMPACT_ATOMS: atom_id res chain seq x y z
N MET A 1 38.61 -18.21 -2.69
CA MET A 1 38.13 -16.82 -2.74
C MET A 1 37.13 -16.66 -1.61
N THR A 2 37.50 -15.91 -0.60
CA THR A 2 36.89 -15.83 0.72
C THR A 2 35.69 -14.88 0.68
N HIS A 3 34.48 -15.40 0.90
CA HIS A 3 33.29 -14.59 1.11
C HIS A 3 33.40 -13.81 2.42
N LYS A 4 33.53 -12.49 2.33
CA LYS A 4 33.39 -11.59 3.46
C LYS A 4 31.90 -11.48 3.84
N ASN A 5 31.53 -12.08 4.98
CA ASN A 5 30.31 -11.74 5.69
C ASN A 5 30.38 -10.28 6.11
N ILE A 6 29.57 -9.43 5.46
CA ILE A 6 29.37 -8.05 5.91
C ILE A 6 28.22 -8.09 6.93
N ASN A 7 28.59 -8.26 8.20
CA ASN A 7 27.69 -7.91 9.30
C ASN A 7 27.53 -6.39 9.30
N ALA A 8 26.41 -5.88 8.81
CA ALA A 8 26.01 -4.50 8.96
C ALA A 8 25.69 -4.23 10.44
N THR A 9 26.69 -3.87 11.20
CA THR A 9 26.53 -3.26 12.52
C THR A 9 26.01 -1.85 12.35
N ASN A 10 24.81 -1.61 12.83
CA ASN A 10 24.16 -0.30 12.90
C ASN A 10 24.95 0.59 13.91
N PRO A 11 25.60 1.69 13.50
CA PRO A 11 26.27 2.61 14.42
C PRO A 11 25.35 3.81 14.69
N SER A 12 24.35 3.63 15.53
CA SER A 12 23.79 4.72 16.34
C SER A 12 22.72 4.12 17.25
N GLY A 13 23.06 4.03 18.55
CA GLY A 13 22.15 3.67 19.61
C GLY A 13 21.10 4.76 19.85
N GLU A 14 20.15 4.89 18.95
CA GLU A 14 18.86 5.54 19.23
C GLU A 14 17.84 4.45 19.49
N THR A 15 17.64 4.13 20.76
CA THR A 15 16.47 3.43 21.26
C THR A 15 15.24 4.33 21.09
N ASN A 16 14.88 4.64 19.87
CA ASN A 16 13.58 5.22 19.54
C ASN A 16 12.62 4.03 19.38
N ASN A 17 11.93 3.70 20.46
CA ASN A 17 10.96 2.62 20.61
C ASN A 17 9.66 2.96 19.85
N GLN A 18 9.75 3.39 18.60
CA GLN A 18 8.63 3.42 17.68
C GLN A 18 8.41 1.98 17.22
N LEU A 19 7.40 1.33 17.83
CA LEU A 19 6.97 -0.02 17.49
C LEU A 19 6.79 -0.15 15.97
N SER A 20 7.46 -1.14 15.37
CA SER A 20 7.23 -1.49 13.97
C SER A 20 5.77 -1.90 13.78
N LEU A 21 5.09 -1.33 12.79
CA LEU A 21 3.71 -1.69 12.46
C LEU A 21 3.67 -2.91 11.55
N LEU A 22 4.56 -2.93 10.54
CA LEU A 22 4.74 -4.06 9.62
C LEU A 22 6.22 -4.41 9.56
N GLU A 23 6.51 -5.71 9.52
CA GLU A 23 7.89 -6.21 9.40
C GLU A 23 7.95 -7.34 8.37
N ALA A 24 8.86 -7.23 7.43
CA ALA A 24 9.30 -8.30 6.57
C ALA A 24 10.54 -8.94 7.20
N LYS A 25 10.53 -10.25 7.47
CA LYS A 25 11.64 -11.01 8.03
C LYS A 25 12.09 -12.09 7.07
N GLU A 26 13.27 -11.91 6.47
CA GLU A 26 13.92 -12.85 5.55
C GLU A 26 12.97 -13.38 4.46
N LEU A 27 12.05 -12.53 4.01
CA LEU A 27 11.05 -12.92 3.02
C LEU A 27 11.73 -13.43 1.75
N THR A 28 11.38 -14.64 1.36
CA THR A 28 11.87 -15.28 0.14
C THR A 28 10.71 -15.83 -0.66
N ARG A 29 10.71 -15.58 -1.99
CA ARG A 29 9.77 -16.20 -2.91
C ARG A 29 10.49 -16.78 -4.12
N ARG A 30 10.24 -18.07 -4.37
CA ARG A 30 10.74 -18.81 -5.52
C ARG A 30 9.61 -19.19 -6.46
N PHE A 31 9.85 -19.10 -7.76
CA PHE A 31 8.98 -19.61 -8.81
C PHE A 31 9.80 -20.61 -9.66
N GLY A 32 9.69 -21.90 -9.35
CA GLY A 32 10.60 -22.88 -9.92
C GLY A 32 12.06 -22.57 -9.60
N GLY A 33 12.88 -22.39 -10.63
CA GLY A 33 14.29 -22.01 -10.47
C GLY A 33 14.56 -20.53 -10.24
N LEU A 34 13.56 -19.65 -10.43
CA LEU A 34 13.71 -18.20 -10.27
C LEU A 34 13.46 -17.80 -8.81
N ILE A 35 14.36 -17.03 -8.23
CA ILE A 35 14.19 -16.38 -6.92
C ILE A 35 13.78 -14.94 -7.17
N ALA A 36 12.50 -14.63 -7.03
CA ALA A 36 11.96 -13.29 -7.27
C ALA A 36 12.10 -12.32 -6.08
N VAL A 37 12.19 -12.87 -4.85
CA VAL A 37 12.50 -12.15 -3.61
C VAL A 37 13.41 -13.05 -2.80
N ASN A 38 14.53 -12.54 -2.29
CA ASN A 38 15.59 -13.31 -1.65
C ASN A 38 15.99 -12.69 -0.29
N GLN A 39 15.51 -13.27 0.79
CA GLN A 39 15.84 -12.90 2.18
C GLN A 39 15.66 -11.41 2.50
N VAL A 40 14.62 -10.79 1.95
CA VAL A 40 14.34 -9.38 2.18
C VAL A 40 13.83 -9.13 3.58
N SER A 41 14.50 -8.21 4.32
CA SER A 41 14.13 -7.82 5.68
C SER A 41 14.09 -6.32 5.83
N PHE A 42 12.97 -5.78 6.33
CA PHE A 42 12.81 -4.38 6.71
C PHE A 42 11.62 -4.21 7.65
N THR A 43 11.56 -3.04 8.28
CA THR A 43 10.44 -2.64 9.15
C THR A 43 9.78 -1.39 8.62
N VAL A 44 8.47 -1.28 8.80
CA VAL A 44 7.68 -0.08 8.54
C VAL A 44 7.13 0.43 9.86
N LYS A 45 7.35 1.72 10.16
CA LYS A 45 6.92 2.36 11.40
C LYS A 45 5.50 2.90 11.26
N LYS A 46 4.81 3.09 12.41
CA LYS A 46 3.51 3.79 12.41
C LYS A 46 3.67 5.21 11.87
N HIS A 47 2.73 5.64 11.05
CA HIS A 47 2.58 6.99 10.49
C HIS A 47 3.67 7.44 9.53
N GLU A 48 4.54 6.53 9.05
CA GLU A 48 5.47 6.86 7.98
C GLU A 48 4.88 6.61 6.58
N ILE A 49 5.38 7.36 5.60
CA ILE A 49 5.26 7.03 4.18
C ILE A 49 6.53 6.30 3.79
N PHE A 50 6.40 5.00 3.55
CA PHE A 50 7.51 4.11 3.21
C PHE A 50 7.52 3.82 1.71
N GLY A 51 8.61 4.15 1.02
CA GLY A 51 8.79 3.91 -0.40
C GLY A 51 9.46 2.56 -0.67
N LEU A 52 8.99 1.83 -1.67
CA LEU A 52 9.62 0.64 -2.20
C LEU A 52 9.92 0.89 -3.69
N ILE A 53 11.19 1.06 -4.03
CA ILE A 53 11.65 1.35 -5.39
C ILE A 53 12.63 0.30 -5.91
N GLY A 54 12.99 0.39 -7.17
CA GLY A 54 13.96 -0.47 -7.85
C GLY A 54 13.64 -0.60 -9.32
N PRO A 55 14.54 -1.15 -10.14
CA PRO A 55 14.34 -1.41 -11.56
C PRO A 55 13.14 -2.32 -11.87
N ASN A 56 12.77 -2.41 -13.13
CA ASN A 56 11.76 -3.39 -13.58
C ASN A 56 12.27 -4.80 -13.33
N GLY A 57 11.40 -5.67 -12.80
CA GLY A 57 11.82 -7.03 -12.44
C GLY A 57 12.54 -7.16 -11.08
N ALA A 58 12.81 -6.08 -10.35
CA ALA A 58 13.48 -6.11 -9.04
C ALA A 58 12.73 -6.88 -7.93
N GLY A 59 11.48 -7.32 -8.16
CA GLY A 59 10.71 -8.08 -7.18
C GLY A 59 9.70 -7.27 -6.35
N LYS A 60 9.55 -5.96 -6.60
CA LYS A 60 8.65 -5.06 -5.84
C LYS A 60 7.21 -5.57 -5.73
N THR A 61 6.57 -5.87 -6.87
CA THR A 61 5.19 -6.38 -6.90
C THR A 61 5.08 -7.75 -6.23
N THR A 62 6.10 -8.60 -6.36
CA THR A 62 6.15 -9.90 -5.66
C THR A 62 6.17 -9.67 -4.16
N LEU A 63 7.00 -8.75 -3.66
CA LEU A 63 7.08 -8.41 -2.25
C LEU A 63 5.75 -7.85 -1.71
N PHE A 64 5.10 -6.95 -2.46
CA PHE A 64 3.75 -6.46 -2.12
C PHE A 64 2.73 -7.60 -2.04
N ASN A 65 2.79 -8.55 -2.97
CA ASN A 65 1.90 -9.70 -2.98
C ASN A 65 2.12 -10.62 -1.76
N LEU A 66 3.37 -10.75 -1.29
CA LEU A 66 3.69 -11.47 -0.06
C LEU A 66 3.09 -10.77 1.18
N MET A 67 3.27 -9.46 1.29
CA MET A 67 2.76 -8.66 2.42
C MET A 67 1.23 -8.59 2.47
N THR A 68 0.54 -8.83 1.35
CA THR A 68 -0.92 -8.75 1.25
C THR A 68 -1.62 -10.09 1.09
N GLY A 69 -0.88 -11.21 1.25
CA GLY A 69 -1.43 -12.57 1.19
C GLY A 69 -1.88 -13.03 -0.20
N LEU A 70 -1.59 -12.26 -1.27
CA LEU A 70 -1.82 -12.69 -2.65
C LEU A 70 -0.82 -13.76 -3.08
N LEU A 71 0.34 -13.81 -2.44
CA LEU A 71 1.33 -14.87 -2.55
C LEU A 71 1.77 -15.28 -1.16
N GLN A 72 2.05 -16.56 -0.97
CA GLN A 72 2.69 -17.07 0.25
C GLN A 72 4.21 -17.08 0.09
N PRO A 73 5.00 -16.75 1.13
CA PRO A 73 6.45 -16.85 1.07
C PRO A 73 6.89 -18.31 0.94
N SER A 74 8.02 -18.54 0.28
CA SER A 74 8.71 -19.83 0.28
C SER A 74 9.46 -20.05 1.59
N SER A 75 9.96 -18.97 2.21
CA SER A 75 10.50 -18.89 3.57
C SER A 75 10.45 -17.46 4.08
N GLY A 76 10.69 -17.27 5.38
CA GLY A 76 10.53 -15.99 6.06
C GLY A 76 9.08 -15.69 6.39
N GLU A 77 8.84 -14.53 7.00
CA GLU A 77 7.51 -14.16 7.49
C GLU A 77 7.23 -12.67 7.37
N THR A 78 5.94 -12.33 7.24
CA THR A 78 5.42 -10.96 7.38
C THR A 78 4.74 -10.84 8.73
N LEU A 79 5.18 -9.89 9.56
CA LEU A 79 4.55 -9.59 10.83
C LEU A 79 3.80 -8.27 10.74
N TYR A 80 2.60 -8.24 11.29
CA TYR A 80 1.79 -7.06 11.48
C TYR A 80 1.45 -6.91 12.96
N GLU A 81 1.87 -5.80 13.58
CA GLU A 81 1.80 -5.59 15.04
C GLU A 81 2.38 -6.78 15.85
N GLY A 82 3.45 -7.40 15.32
CA GLY A 82 4.11 -8.56 15.92
C GLY A 82 3.44 -9.92 15.64
N GLU A 83 2.26 -9.94 15.00
CA GLU A 83 1.54 -11.16 14.66
C GLU A 83 1.88 -11.62 13.23
N ASN A 84 2.19 -12.91 13.05
CA ASN A 84 2.50 -13.46 11.72
C ASN A 84 1.24 -13.55 10.86
N ILE A 85 1.26 -12.82 9.73
CA ILE A 85 0.15 -12.77 8.75
C ILE A 85 0.45 -13.50 7.45
N SER A 86 1.60 -14.16 7.33
CA SER A 86 2.11 -14.74 6.06
C SER A 86 1.19 -15.79 5.44
N GLN A 87 0.39 -16.47 6.26
CA GLN A 87 -0.52 -17.54 5.82
C GLN A 87 -1.97 -17.09 5.71
N LEU A 88 -2.26 -15.84 6.06
CA LEU A 88 -3.61 -15.29 5.97
C LEU A 88 -4.00 -15.00 4.52
N ARG A 89 -5.28 -15.16 4.23
CA ARG A 89 -5.85 -14.80 2.93
C ARG A 89 -6.02 -13.28 2.81
N PRO A 90 -6.05 -12.71 1.59
CA PRO A 90 -6.13 -11.26 1.38
C PRO A 90 -7.28 -10.57 2.14
N HIS A 91 -8.46 -11.20 2.21
CA HIS A 91 -9.59 -10.62 2.93
C HIS A 91 -9.42 -10.65 4.47
N GLU A 92 -8.67 -11.62 5.00
CA GLU A 92 -8.32 -11.68 6.43
C GLU A 92 -7.31 -10.60 6.78
N ILE A 93 -6.34 -10.34 5.89
CA ILE A 93 -5.37 -9.25 6.01
C ILE A 93 -6.08 -7.89 5.91
N ALA A 94 -7.03 -7.74 4.98
CA ALA A 94 -7.84 -6.53 4.87
C ALA A 94 -8.67 -6.28 6.14
N ALA A 95 -9.26 -7.34 6.73
CA ALA A 95 -10.01 -7.24 7.99
C ALA A 95 -9.14 -6.86 9.19
N LYS A 96 -7.82 -7.13 9.14
CA LYS A 96 -6.85 -6.67 10.14
C LYS A 96 -6.45 -5.20 9.98
N GLY A 97 -6.85 -4.53 8.90
CA GLY A 97 -6.58 -3.10 8.68
C GLY A 97 -5.45 -2.83 7.67
N ILE A 98 -5.16 -3.74 6.76
CA ILE A 98 -4.20 -3.54 5.67
C ILE A 98 -4.98 -3.48 4.35
N ALA A 99 -5.12 -2.28 3.77
CA ALA A 99 -5.77 -2.08 2.47
C ALA A 99 -4.73 -1.88 1.37
N ARG A 100 -5.09 -2.23 0.12
CA ARG A 100 -4.23 -2.09 -1.06
C ARG A 100 -5.01 -1.58 -2.25
N THR A 101 -4.41 -0.67 -3.03
CA THR A 101 -4.78 -0.41 -4.41
C THR A 101 -4.00 -1.33 -5.35
N PHE A 102 -4.37 -1.36 -6.62
CA PHE A 102 -3.71 -2.20 -7.62
C PHE A 102 -3.14 -1.33 -8.74
N GLN A 103 -2.08 -1.79 -9.41
CA GLN A 103 -1.49 -1.11 -10.55
C GLN A 103 -2.56 -0.82 -11.63
N ASN A 104 -3.34 -1.83 -12.00
CA ASN A 104 -4.52 -1.67 -12.84
C ASN A 104 -5.73 -1.35 -11.97
N ILE A 105 -6.40 -0.25 -12.24
CA ILE A 105 -7.59 0.20 -11.50
C ILE A 105 -8.65 -0.91 -11.49
N ARG A 106 -9.08 -1.30 -10.28
CA ARG A 106 -10.07 -2.37 -10.06
C ARG A 106 -11.38 -1.82 -9.52
N LEU A 107 -11.94 -0.81 -10.18
CA LEU A 107 -13.26 -0.30 -9.85
C LEU A 107 -14.36 -1.17 -10.49
N PHE A 108 -15.52 -1.21 -9.86
CA PHE A 108 -16.75 -1.72 -10.47
C PHE A 108 -17.26 -0.67 -11.46
N GLY A 109 -16.84 -0.74 -12.72
CA GLY A 109 -17.04 0.30 -13.72
C GLY A 109 -18.50 0.63 -14.00
N GLU A 110 -19.41 -0.34 -13.92
CA GLU A 110 -20.85 -0.15 -14.13
C GLU A 110 -21.58 0.43 -12.91
N LEU A 111 -20.94 0.43 -11.75
CA LEU A 111 -21.48 1.02 -10.54
C LEU A 111 -21.04 2.49 -10.43
N SER A 112 -21.85 3.27 -9.70
CA SER A 112 -21.52 4.67 -9.40
C SER A 112 -20.31 4.78 -8.46
N ALA A 113 -19.75 5.98 -8.36
CA ALA A 113 -18.67 6.26 -7.41
C ALA A 113 -19.10 5.95 -5.98
N LEU A 114 -20.32 6.34 -5.59
CA LEU A 114 -20.86 6.06 -4.26
C LEU A 114 -21.02 4.57 -4.00
N GLU A 115 -21.57 3.80 -4.94
CA GLU A 115 -21.74 2.36 -4.80
C GLU A 115 -20.40 1.62 -4.66
N ASN A 116 -19.36 2.04 -5.40
CA ASN A 116 -18.01 1.49 -5.25
C ASN A 116 -17.48 1.59 -3.82
N ILE A 117 -17.73 2.72 -3.14
CA ILE A 117 -17.29 2.93 -1.75
C ILE A 117 -18.20 2.18 -0.78
N VAL A 118 -19.53 2.24 -0.98
CA VAL A 118 -20.51 1.55 -0.11
C VAL A 118 -20.24 0.05 -0.07
N ILE A 119 -19.94 -0.58 -1.23
CA ILE A 119 -19.59 -2.02 -1.27
C ILE A 119 -18.34 -2.32 -0.44
N ALA A 120 -17.30 -1.50 -0.50
CA ALA A 120 -16.11 -1.72 0.32
C ALA A 120 -16.43 -1.66 1.82
N ARG A 121 -17.37 -0.80 2.24
CA ARG A 121 -17.78 -0.68 3.63
C ARG A 121 -18.60 -1.86 4.16
N HIS A 122 -19.08 -2.76 3.31
CA HIS A 122 -19.80 -3.96 3.76
C HIS A 122 -18.97 -4.86 4.69
N ILE A 123 -17.64 -4.77 4.69
CA ILE A 123 -16.80 -5.51 5.65
C ILE A 123 -17.10 -5.11 7.12
N HIS A 124 -17.61 -3.91 7.35
CA HIS A 124 -17.96 -3.41 8.68
C HIS A 124 -19.37 -3.72 9.13
N ILE A 125 -20.20 -4.29 8.23
CA ILE A 125 -21.58 -4.65 8.56
C ILE A 125 -21.57 -5.99 9.30
N LYS A 126 -21.86 -5.96 10.61
CA LYS A 126 -21.92 -7.14 11.48
C LYS A 126 -23.24 -7.91 11.40
N ASN A 127 -24.16 -7.52 10.51
CA ASN A 127 -25.48 -8.15 10.43
C ASN A 127 -25.38 -9.57 9.85
N ASN A 128 -25.69 -10.57 10.70
CA ASN A 128 -25.95 -11.94 10.25
C ASN A 128 -27.11 -11.94 9.26
N ILE A 129 -27.04 -12.80 8.25
CA ILE A 129 -28.07 -13.04 7.21
C ILE A 129 -29.49 -13.19 7.81
N PHE A 130 -29.59 -13.66 9.04
CA PHE A 130 -30.86 -13.78 9.78
C PHE A 130 -31.52 -12.45 10.16
N ASN A 131 -30.75 -11.34 10.31
CA ASN A 131 -31.29 -10.03 10.64
C ASN A 131 -31.76 -9.24 9.41
N GLY A 132 -31.30 -9.60 8.21
CA GLY A 132 -31.69 -8.97 6.94
C GLY A 132 -33.13 -9.35 6.50
N VAL A 133 -33.66 -10.48 6.95
CA VAL A 133 -35.03 -10.94 6.60
C VAL A 133 -36.12 -10.22 7.43
N LEU A 134 -35.71 -9.68 8.60
CA LEU A 134 -36.61 -8.94 9.48
C LEU A 134 -36.30 -7.45 9.43
N ALA A 135 -36.46 -6.74 8.34
CA ALA A 135 -36.26 -5.28 8.12
C ALA A 135 -36.25 -4.45 9.43
N LEU A 136 -35.28 -4.74 10.32
CA LEU A 136 -35.22 -4.12 11.64
C LEU A 136 -34.72 -2.67 11.50
N PRO A 137 -35.20 -1.73 12.32
CA PRO A 137 -34.77 -0.31 12.31
C PRO A 137 -33.26 -0.12 12.38
N LYS A 138 -32.52 -1.06 12.99
CA LYS A 138 -31.05 -1.04 13.08
C LYS A 138 -30.36 -1.20 11.73
N ALA A 139 -30.87 -2.04 10.81
CA ALA A 139 -30.29 -2.23 9.48
C ALA A 139 -30.34 -0.92 8.66
N ASN A 140 -31.47 -0.21 8.72
CA ASN A 140 -31.63 1.09 8.04
C ASN A 140 -30.70 2.17 8.59
N ILE A 141 -30.41 2.15 9.90
CA ILE A 141 -29.46 3.10 10.52
C ILE A 141 -28.02 2.80 10.07
N GLU A 142 -27.63 1.52 10.05
CA GLU A 142 -26.30 1.12 9.60
C GLU A 142 -26.08 1.43 8.12
N GLU A 143 -27.06 1.18 7.26
CA GLU A 143 -27.01 1.50 5.83
C GLU A 143 -26.88 3.02 5.62
N LYS A 144 -27.68 3.81 6.34
CA LYS A 144 -27.60 5.28 6.28
C LYS A 144 -26.23 5.79 6.72
N ASN A 145 -25.68 5.23 7.81
CA ASN A 145 -24.35 5.61 8.30
C ASN A 145 -23.25 5.23 7.30
N ASN A 146 -23.32 4.04 6.69
CA ASN A 146 -22.36 3.62 5.65
C ASN A 146 -22.41 4.53 4.42
N ARG A 147 -23.62 4.91 4.00
CA ARG A 147 -23.81 5.84 2.88
C ARG A 147 -23.26 7.23 3.21
N GLN A 148 -23.48 7.72 4.44
CA GLN A 148 -22.94 9.01 4.89
C GLN A 148 -21.42 9.03 4.87
N LYS A 149 -20.78 8.02 5.47
CA LYS A 149 -19.31 7.87 5.45
C LYS A 149 -18.76 7.72 4.03
N ALA A 150 -19.49 7.06 3.13
CA ALA A 150 -19.08 6.97 1.72
C ALA A 150 -19.12 8.33 1.02
N LEU A 151 -20.09 9.18 1.33
CA LEU A 151 -20.15 10.56 0.82
C LEU A 151 -19.02 11.43 1.38
N GLU A 152 -18.66 11.27 2.64
CA GLU A 152 -17.51 11.96 3.26
C GLU A 152 -16.18 11.59 2.56
N LEU A 153 -16.01 10.31 2.23
CA LEU A 153 -14.85 9.85 1.45
C LEU A 153 -14.85 10.42 0.03
N LEU A 154 -16.01 10.51 -0.63
CA LEU A 154 -16.12 11.16 -1.94
C LEU A 154 -15.79 12.65 -1.86
N GLN A 155 -16.19 13.33 -0.78
CA GLN A 155 -15.85 14.73 -0.55
C GLN A 155 -14.34 14.91 -0.39
N LEU A 156 -13.67 14.04 0.36
CA LEU A 156 -12.22 14.06 0.53
C LEU A 156 -11.46 13.98 -0.80
N VAL A 157 -11.93 13.12 -1.71
CA VAL A 157 -11.29 12.93 -3.02
C VAL A 157 -11.80 13.89 -4.10
N GLY A 158 -12.69 14.84 -3.74
CA GLY A 158 -13.23 15.85 -4.66
C GLY A 158 -14.18 15.30 -5.71
N LEU A 159 -14.94 14.23 -5.39
CA LEU A 159 -15.87 13.56 -6.30
C LEU A 159 -17.33 13.58 -5.82
N SER A 160 -17.67 14.43 -4.84
CA SER A 160 -19.03 14.53 -4.26
C SER A 160 -20.10 14.84 -5.31
N ASP A 161 -19.83 15.81 -6.19
CA ASP A 161 -20.80 16.27 -7.20
C ASP A 161 -21.09 15.21 -8.26
N ARG A 162 -20.22 14.22 -8.36
CA ARG A 162 -20.30 13.11 -9.32
C ARG A 162 -20.57 11.76 -8.64
N ALA A 163 -21.08 11.76 -7.40
CA ALA A 163 -21.29 10.56 -6.59
C ALA A 163 -22.14 9.50 -7.29
N GLN A 164 -23.11 9.89 -8.13
CA GLN A 164 -24.02 8.99 -8.85
C GLN A 164 -23.52 8.62 -10.25
N GLU A 165 -22.38 9.17 -10.69
CA GLU A 165 -21.82 8.88 -12.00
C GLU A 165 -21.11 7.52 -11.96
N LYS A 166 -21.24 6.75 -13.06
CA LYS A 166 -20.59 5.44 -13.21
C LYS A 166 -19.06 5.59 -13.21
N ALA A 167 -18.37 4.74 -12.45
CA ALA A 167 -16.93 4.80 -12.29
C ALA A 167 -16.15 4.74 -13.62
N LYS A 168 -16.65 4.01 -14.63
CA LYS A 168 -16.02 3.93 -15.96
C LYS A 168 -15.99 5.25 -16.73
N ASN A 169 -16.87 6.20 -16.40
CA ASN A 169 -16.97 7.49 -17.08
C ASN A 169 -15.99 8.53 -16.53
N PHE A 170 -15.33 8.25 -15.41
CA PHE A 170 -14.36 9.16 -14.83
C PHE A 170 -13.07 9.21 -15.65
N PRO A 171 -12.41 10.38 -15.76
CA PRO A 171 -11.02 10.45 -16.20
C PRO A 171 -10.12 9.57 -15.34
N TYR A 172 -8.99 9.12 -15.88
CA TYR A 172 -8.08 8.20 -15.20
C TYR A 172 -7.65 8.67 -13.81
N GLY A 173 -7.31 9.96 -13.65
CA GLY A 173 -6.92 10.52 -12.36
C GLY A 173 -8.04 10.46 -11.31
N ASP A 174 -9.31 10.68 -11.74
CA ASP A 174 -10.46 10.56 -10.85
C ASP A 174 -10.76 9.12 -10.49
N GLN A 175 -10.61 8.18 -11.43
CA GLN A 175 -10.71 6.76 -11.14
C GLN A 175 -9.67 6.34 -10.09
N ARG A 176 -8.44 6.85 -10.17
CA ARG A 176 -7.38 6.56 -9.19
C ARG A 176 -7.74 7.14 -7.82
N ARG A 177 -8.27 8.37 -7.76
CA ARG A 177 -8.76 8.97 -6.50
C ARG A 177 -9.92 8.16 -5.90
N LEU A 178 -10.84 7.70 -6.72
CA LEU A 178 -11.95 6.83 -6.29
C LEU A 178 -11.46 5.48 -5.77
N GLU A 179 -10.42 4.89 -6.40
CA GLU A 179 -9.82 3.64 -5.92
C GLU A 179 -9.18 3.81 -4.54
N ILE A 180 -8.48 4.93 -4.31
CA ILE A 180 -7.94 5.27 -2.98
C ILE A 180 -9.09 5.45 -1.97
N ALA A 181 -10.15 6.20 -2.32
CA ALA A 181 -11.31 6.37 -1.45
C ALA A 181 -11.98 5.01 -1.09
N ARG A 182 -12.05 4.08 -2.06
CA ARG A 182 -12.55 2.74 -1.81
C ARG A 182 -11.65 1.94 -0.86
N ALA A 183 -10.34 2.09 -0.96
CA ALA A 183 -9.41 1.47 -0.02
C ALA A 183 -9.52 2.07 1.38
N LEU A 184 -9.69 3.39 1.49
CA LEU A 184 -9.94 4.10 2.76
C LEU A 184 -11.26 3.69 3.42
N ALA A 185 -12.25 3.27 2.63
CA ALA A 185 -13.54 2.78 3.13
C ALA A 185 -13.43 1.53 4.01
N LEU A 186 -12.31 0.80 3.92
CA LEU A 186 -11.97 -0.32 4.80
C LEU A 186 -11.46 0.13 6.19
N GLU A 187 -11.33 1.45 6.43
CA GLU A 187 -10.78 2.04 7.66
C GLU A 187 -9.41 1.42 8.04
N PRO A 188 -8.44 1.39 7.11
CA PRO A 188 -7.18 0.68 7.33
C PRO A 188 -6.26 1.44 8.30
N GLN A 189 -5.27 0.73 8.88
CA GLN A 189 -4.10 1.32 9.53
C GLN A 189 -2.92 1.43 8.55
N ILE A 190 -2.85 0.51 7.56
CA ILE A 190 -1.86 0.54 6.49
C ILE A 190 -2.57 0.61 5.14
N LEU A 191 -2.14 1.57 4.32
CA LEU A 191 -2.56 1.69 2.93
C LEU A 191 -1.37 1.41 2.00
N LEU A 192 -1.48 0.35 1.20
CA LEU A 192 -0.49 0.02 0.17
C LEU A 192 -0.93 0.61 -1.17
N LEU A 193 -0.09 1.45 -1.76
CA LEU A 193 -0.31 2.09 -3.06
C LEU A 193 0.64 1.49 -4.10
N ASP A 194 0.08 0.89 -5.14
CA ASP A 194 0.82 0.22 -6.20
C ASP A 194 0.85 1.11 -7.46
N GLU A 195 1.97 1.78 -7.71
CA GLU A 195 2.21 2.72 -8.80
C GLU A 195 1.08 3.75 -9.01
N PRO A 196 0.70 4.50 -7.95
CA PRO A 196 -0.45 5.39 -8.01
C PRO A 196 -0.28 6.54 -9.00
N ALA A 197 0.95 6.92 -9.37
CA ALA A 197 1.27 8.01 -10.30
C ALA A 197 1.48 7.55 -11.74
N ALA A 198 1.24 6.26 -12.06
CA ALA A 198 1.39 5.76 -13.42
C ALA A 198 0.47 6.51 -14.40
N GLY A 199 1.00 6.91 -15.54
CA GLY A 199 0.26 7.63 -16.58
C GLY A 199 -0.06 9.11 -16.29
N MET A 200 0.37 9.65 -15.14
CA MET A 200 0.14 11.04 -14.75
C MET A 200 1.22 11.99 -15.27
N ASN A 201 0.83 13.19 -15.64
CA ASN A 201 1.76 14.27 -15.96
C ASN A 201 2.43 14.84 -14.67
N PRO A 202 3.49 15.68 -14.79
CA PRO A 202 4.21 16.21 -13.62
C PRO A 202 3.33 16.98 -12.62
N SER A 203 2.37 17.79 -13.11
CA SER A 203 1.45 18.55 -12.25
C SER A 203 0.50 17.63 -11.48
N GLU A 204 -0.04 16.62 -12.15
CA GLU A 204 -0.89 15.59 -11.51
C GLU A 204 -0.14 14.79 -10.45
N LYS A 205 1.14 14.45 -10.70
CA LYS A 205 2.01 13.78 -9.72
C LYS A 205 2.21 14.61 -8.47
N HIS A 206 2.38 15.93 -8.63
CA HIS A 206 2.52 16.83 -7.48
C HIS A 206 1.24 16.89 -6.64
N LEU A 207 0.10 17.06 -7.29
CA LEU A 207 -1.21 17.03 -6.62
C LEU A 207 -1.47 15.68 -5.92
N LEU A 208 -1.08 14.56 -6.54
CA LEU A 208 -1.18 13.26 -5.92
C LEU A 208 -0.29 13.14 -4.68
N SER A 209 0.94 13.66 -4.73
CA SER A 209 1.84 13.67 -3.57
C SER A 209 1.23 14.41 -2.38
N ASP A 210 0.68 15.60 -2.62
CA ASP A 210 0.02 16.39 -1.56
C ASP A 210 -1.23 15.68 -1.03
N PHE A 211 -2.01 15.07 -1.93
CA PHE A 211 -3.17 14.27 -1.55
C PHE A 211 -2.80 13.06 -0.69
N ILE A 212 -1.71 12.32 -1.02
CA ILE A 212 -1.25 11.18 -0.22
C ILE A 212 -0.83 11.64 1.19
N LYS A 213 -0.13 12.77 1.32
CA LYS A 213 0.22 13.37 2.62
C LYS A 213 -1.04 13.75 3.42
N GLN A 214 -1.98 14.42 2.76
CA GLN A 214 -3.26 14.78 3.39
C GLN A 214 -4.02 13.54 3.90
N VAL A 215 -4.10 12.47 3.11
CA VAL A 215 -4.74 11.21 3.49
C VAL A 215 -4.05 10.58 4.69
N ARG A 216 -2.70 10.49 4.68
CA ARG A 216 -1.92 10.01 5.83
C ARG A 216 -2.29 10.75 7.11
N ASP A 217 -2.25 12.08 7.04
CA ASP A 217 -2.43 12.93 8.23
C ASP A 217 -3.89 12.92 8.71
N THR A 218 -4.87 12.97 7.78
CA THR A 218 -6.30 12.98 8.12
C THR A 218 -6.76 11.68 8.79
N PHE A 219 -6.26 10.53 8.31
CA PHE A 219 -6.66 9.21 8.81
C PHE A 219 -5.62 8.57 9.73
N ASN A 220 -4.52 9.29 10.03
CA ASN A 220 -3.44 8.77 10.87
C ASN A 220 -2.86 7.45 10.35
N LEU A 221 -2.68 7.35 9.02
CA LEU A 221 -2.28 6.14 8.32
C LEU A 221 -0.77 5.94 8.28
N THR A 222 -0.38 4.69 8.11
CA THR A 222 0.92 4.31 7.55
C THR A 222 0.71 4.01 6.07
N ILE A 223 1.57 4.53 5.20
CA ILE A 223 1.45 4.32 3.75
C ILE A 223 2.70 3.62 3.25
N ILE A 224 2.51 2.56 2.46
CA ILE A 224 3.59 1.90 1.73
C ILE A 224 3.31 2.11 0.23
N ILE A 225 4.27 2.67 -0.49
CA ILE A 225 4.11 3.01 -1.90
C ILE A 225 5.16 2.30 -2.76
N ILE A 226 4.72 1.60 -3.80
CA ILE A 226 5.60 1.21 -4.91
C ILE A 226 5.53 2.30 -5.96
N GLU A 227 6.68 2.77 -6.41
CA GLU A 227 6.80 3.72 -7.51
C GLU A 227 8.13 3.54 -8.25
N HIS A 228 8.11 3.89 -9.52
CA HIS A 228 9.31 3.95 -10.37
C HIS A 228 9.74 5.38 -10.66
N HIS A 229 8.90 6.39 -10.35
CA HIS A 229 9.23 7.79 -10.52
C HIS A 229 10.02 8.31 -9.31
N VAL A 230 11.35 8.17 -9.37
CA VAL A 230 12.28 8.51 -8.28
C VAL A 230 12.05 9.91 -7.68
N PRO A 231 11.87 11.00 -8.46
CA PRO A 231 11.62 12.33 -7.90
C PRO A 231 10.38 12.40 -6.99
N LEU A 232 9.29 11.70 -7.34
CA LEU A 232 8.09 11.64 -6.51
C LEU A 232 8.39 10.99 -5.16
N VAL A 233 9.04 9.82 -5.19
CA VAL A 233 9.36 9.05 -3.97
C VAL A 233 10.29 9.83 -3.06
N MET A 234 11.32 10.47 -3.63
CA MET A 234 12.29 11.30 -2.87
C MET A 234 11.62 12.50 -2.18
N GLY A 235 10.54 13.06 -2.75
CA GLY A 235 9.80 14.20 -2.16
C GLY A 235 8.64 13.80 -1.24
N LEU A 236 8.23 12.53 -1.29
CA LEU A 236 7.04 12.04 -0.59
C LEU A 236 7.38 11.17 0.63
N CYS A 237 8.36 10.27 0.51
CA CYS A 237 8.61 9.23 1.48
C CYS A 237 9.53 9.67 2.62
N ASP A 238 9.26 9.19 3.83
CA ASP A 238 10.11 9.37 5.02
C ASP A 238 11.32 8.44 4.98
N ARG A 239 11.11 7.20 4.50
CA ARG A 239 12.14 6.18 4.28
C ARG A 239 11.86 5.41 3.00
N ILE A 240 12.93 4.90 2.40
CA ILE A 240 12.89 4.19 1.12
C ILE A 240 13.69 2.89 1.25
N ALA A 241 13.10 1.79 0.79
CA ALA A 241 13.77 0.53 0.52
C ALA A 241 13.99 0.41 -1.00
N VAL A 242 15.20 0.03 -1.40
CA VAL A 242 15.54 -0.22 -2.80
C VAL A 242 15.77 -1.69 -3.01
N LEU A 243 15.01 -2.27 -3.94
CA LEU A 243 15.19 -3.64 -4.38
C LEU A 243 15.93 -3.67 -5.71
N ASP A 244 16.82 -4.65 -5.84
CA ASP A 244 17.42 -5.05 -7.10
C ASP A 244 17.58 -6.57 -7.15
N PHE A 245 17.20 -7.20 -8.27
CA PHE A 245 17.18 -8.67 -8.45
C PHE A 245 16.66 -9.46 -7.23
N GLY A 246 15.58 -8.98 -6.62
CA GLY A 246 14.94 -9.60 -5.45
C GLY A 246 15.65 -9.38 -4.12
N GLN A 247 16.70 -8.57 -4.06
CA GLN A 247 17.46 -8.29 -2.85
C GLN A 247 17.27 -6.83 -2.41
N LEU A 248 17.34 -6.59 -1.11
CA LEU A 248 17.36 -5.25 -0.55
C LEU A 248 18.78 -4.70 -0.63
N ILE A 249 19.02 -3.72 -1.52
CA ILE A 249 20.34 -3.12 -1.72
C ILE A 249 20.56 -1.85 -0.91
N ALA A 250 19.48 -1.11 -0.56
CA ALA A 250 19.57 0.08 0.29
C ALA A 250 18.28 0.27 1.10
N LEU A 251 18.42 0.86 2.30
CA LEU A 251 17.29 1.21 3.18
C LEU A 251 17.66 2.47 3.97
N GLY A 252 16.88 3.54 3.86
CA GLY A 252 17.18 4.77 4.60
C GLY A 252 16.30 5.95 4.23
N LYS A 253 16.65 7.13 4.74
CA LYS A 253 16.03 8.40 4.33
C LYS A 253 16.34 8.70 2.87
N PRO A 254 15.49 9.45 2.15
CA PRO A 254 15.72 9.80 0.74
C PRO A 254 17.12 10.35 0.43
N ALA A 255 17.64 11.22 1.30
CA ALA A 255 18.96 11.82 1.11
C ALA A 255 20.12 10.80 1.17
N ILE A 256 19.96 9.71 1.94
CA ILE A 256 20.96 8.63 2.03
C ILE A 256 20.84 7.75 0.79
N VAL A 257 19.65 7.29 0.47
CA VAL A 257 19.37 6.38 -0.66
C VAL A 257 19.78 6.98 -1.99
N ARG A 258 19.54 8.28 -2.18
CA ARG A 258 19.89 9.01 -3.41
C ARG A 258 21.39 8.97 -3.75
N ASN A 259 22.26 8.94 -2.74
CA ASN A 259 23.70 8.99 -2.87
C ASN A 259 24.37 7.62 -2.69
N ASP A 260 23.60 6.56 -2.55
CA ASP A 260 24.12 5.20 -2.37
C ASP A 260 24.69 4.67 -3.70
N PRO A 261 25.97 4.27 -3.75
CA PRO A 261 26.58 3.77 -5.00
C PRO A 261 25.86 2.56 -5.59
N ALA A 262 25.37 1.63 -4.76
CA ALA A 262 24.64 0.45 -5.22
C ALA A 262 23.30 0.85 -5.88
N VAL A 263 22.63 1.88 -5.34
CA VAL A 263 21.39 2.40 -5.93
C VAL A 263 21.67 3.07 -7.27
N ILE A 264 22.74 3.89 -7.36
CA ILE A 264 23.12 4.55 -8.60
C ILE A 264 23.46 3.51 -9.67
N GLU A 265 24.24 2.48 -9.33
CA GLU A 265 24.60 1.39 -10.25
C GLU A 265 23.37 0.63 -10.75
N ALA A 266 22.43 0.29 -9.87
CA ALA A 266 21.21 -0.43 -10.23
C ALA A 266 20.33 0.33 -11.23
N TYR A 267 20.33 1.66 -11.19
CA TYR A 267 19.54 2.49 -12.12
C TYR A 267 20.29 2.90 -13.39
N LEU A 268 21.65 2.91 -13.39
CA LEU A 268 22.47 3.21 -14.57
C LEU A 268 22.80 1.95 -15.41
N GLY A 269 22.70 0.75 -14.82
CA GLY A 269 22.97 -0.50 -15.49
C GLY A 269 21.84 -0.98 -16.42
N ASP A 270 20.70 -0.32 -16.41
CA ASP A 270 19.51 -0.63 -17.21
C ASP A 270 19.42 0.20 -18.53
N GLU A 271 20.49 0.94 -18.94
CA GLU A 271 20.58 1.65 -20.22
C GLU A 271 21.23 0.83 -21.33
#